data_c9ae915d197d5be1de0e81ff096d0477
#
_entry.id   c9ae915d197d5be1de0e81ff096d0477
#
_cell.length_a   1.000
_cell.length_b   1.000
_cell.length_c   1.000
_cell.angle_alpha   90.00
_cell.angle_beta   90.00
_cell.angle_gamma   90.00
#
_symmetry.space_group_name_H-M   'P 1'
#
loop_
_entity.id
_entity.type
_entity.pdbx_description
1 polymer ?
#
loop_
_entity_poly.entity_id
_entity_poly.type
_entity_poly.pdbx_seq_one_letter_code
_entity_poly.pdbx_strand_id
1 'polypeptide(L)'
;MLSPQFPQENQSDSPVVTLTDEKGRELACYIEHSLEVEGAEYLLLLPVDSPVEIFAWNEDEEEDAALIEDDAEIDKIFGDAQAVLSELNLTVKRTAYALTVAGELPEVNEDDLMTLEIDEEDGEEKTEEFQYLATFYQEEQEYEIYTPLEPLLFFARQNDAGKPQLLTPEEYEKVQPQLEALLFDDLE
;
A
#
# COMPACT_ATOMS: atom_id res chain seq x y z
N MET A 1 -35.53 -6.93 15.03
CA MET A 1 -35.11 -6.93 14.69
C MET A 1 -34.27 -7.19 14.12
N LEU A 2 -33.98 -7.17 13.77
CA LEU A 2 -33.30 -7.37 13.28
C LEU A 2 -32.57 -7.17 12.56
N SER A 3 -32.16 -7.34 12.52
CA SER A 3 -31.36 -7.37 11.88
C SER A 3 -30.94 -6.75 10.81
N PRO A 4 -30.99 -5.99 10.66
CA PRO A 4 -30.65 -5.20 9.64
C PRO A 4 -29.37 -4.98 9.13
N GLN A 5 -28.52 -5.31 9.65
CA GLN A 5 -27.28 -5.13 9.25
C GLN A 5 -26.90 -5.64 7.97
N PHE A 6 -27.73 -6.16 7.35
CA PHE A 6 -27.45 -6.81 6.19
C PHE A 6 -26.81 -6.07 5.11
N PRO A 7 -27.13 -4.85 4.88
CA PRO A 7 -26.69 -4.24 3.67
C PRO A 7 -25.21 -4.08 3.53
N GLN A 8 -24.53 -4.06 4.58
CA GLN A 8 -23.17 -3.83 4.41
C GLN A 8 -22.38 -5.03 4.36
N GLU A 9 -23.01 -6.11 4.17
CA GLU A 9 -22.39 -7.32 4.26
C GLU A 9 -21.24 -7.58 3.39
N ASN A 10 -21.24 -7.09 2.21
CA ASN A 10 -20.18 -7.42 1.28
C ASN A 10 -18.84 -6.91 1.69
N GLN A 11 -18.78 -5.79 2.35
CA GLN A 11 -17.50 -5.25 2.74
C GLN A 11 -17.20 -5.50 4.19
N SER A 12 -18.23 -5.56 4.99
CA SER A 12 -18.02 -5.77 6.41
C SER A 12 -17.76 -7.20 6.78
N ASP A 13 -17.97 -8.13 5.86
CA ASP A 13 -17.69 -9.51 6.14
C ASP A 13 -16.20 -9.82 6.18
N SER A 14 -15.37 -8.98 5.59
CA SER A 14 -13.92 -9.19 5.65
C SER A 14 -13.40 -8.74 7.00
N PRO A 15 -12.77 -9.65 7.75
CA PRO A 15 -12.20 -9.24 9.03
C PRO A 15 -11.06 -8.26 8.83
N VAL A 16 -10.89 -7.38 9.79
CA VAL A 16 -9.83 -6.38 9.76
C VAL A 16 -8.81 -6.73 10.83
N VAL A 17 -7.54 -6.71 10.45
CA VAL A 17 -6.44 -6.88 11.37
C VAL A 17 -5.53 -5.69 11.27
N THR A 18 -4.66 -5.51 12.25
CA THR A 18 -3.75 -4.38 12.29
C THR A 18 -2.32 -4.88 12.25
N LEU A 19 -1.56 -4.42 11.26
CA LEU A 19 -0.12 -4.64 11.21
C LEU A 19 0.56 -3.54 12.01
N THR A 20 1.60 -3.88 12.75
CA THR A 20 2.36 -2.90 13.53
C THR A 20 3.83 -3.03 13.18
N ASP A 21 4.48 -1.92 12.88
CA ASP A 21 5.91 -1.93 12.56
C ASP A 21 6.76 -1.76 13.82
N GLU A 22 8.08 -1.75 13.63
CA GLU A 22 9.03 -1.65 14.74
C GLU A 22 8.91 -0.34 15.51
N LYS A 23 8.35 0.68 14.89
CA LYS A 23 8.20 2.00 15.51
C LYS A 23 6.84 2.17 16.19
N GLY A 24 6.01 1.15 16.17
CA GLY A 24 4.70 1.21 16.79
C GLY A 24 3.62 1.79 15.90
N ARG A 25 3.91 2.05 14.64
CA ARG A 25 2.89 2.54 13.71
C ARG A 25 2.00 1.39 13.29
N GLU A 26 0.74 1.69 13.04
CA GLU A 26 -0.25 0.68 12.74
C GLU A 26 -0.81 0.86 11.33
N LEU A 27 -1.18 -0.26 10.70
CA LEU A 27 -1.85 -0.26 9.41
C LEU A 27 -3.01 -1.23 9.47
N ALA A 28 -4.22 -0.70 9.35
CA ALA A 28 -5.41 -1.54 9.32
C ALA A 28 -5.55 -2.19 7.93
N CYS A 29 -5.81 -3.48 7.91
CA CYS A 29 -5.93 -4.23 6.66
C CYS A 29 -7.10 -5.19 6.71
N TYR A 30 -7.73 -5.41 5.56
CA TYR A 30 -8.71 -6.48 5.41
C TYR A 30 -7.98 -7.78 5.15
N ILE A 31 -8.49 -8.89 5.66
CA ILE A 31 -7.98 -10.21 5.32
C ILE A 31 -8.70 -10.67 4.05
N GLU A 32 -7.95 -10.68 2.95
CA GLU A 32 -8.50 -11.13 1.68
C GLU A 32 -8.51 -12.65 1.55
N HIS A 33 -7.43 -13.28 2.00
CA HIS A 33 -7.30 -14.73 1.99
C HIS A 33 -6.49 -15.20 3.18
N SER A 34 -6.73 -16.43 3.60
CA SER A 34 -5.89 -17.08 4.58
C SER A 34 -5.53 -18.46 4.09
N LEU A 35 -4.34 -18.93 4.45
CA LEU A 35 -3.82 -20.19 4.00
C LEU A 35 -3.03 -20.84 5.13
N GLU A 36 -3.28 -22.10 5.39
CA GLU A 36 -2.53 -22.84 6.38
C GLU A 36 -1.46 -23.68 5.68
N VAL A 37 -0.20 -23.48 6.03
CA VAL A 37 0.91 -24.23 5.47
C VAL A 37 1.76 -24.72 6.63
N GLU A 38 1.95 -26.03 6.71
CA GLU A 38 2.80 -26.65 7.74
C GLU A 38 2.46 -26.19 9.16
N GLY A 39 1.18 -26.01 9.45
CA GLY A 39 0.76 -25.60 10.79
C GLY A 39 0.81 -24.13 11.09
N ALA A 40 1.24 -23.32 10.14
CA ALA A 40 1.26 -21.86 10.29
C ALA A 40 0.18 -21.23 9.41
N GLU A 41 -0.47 -20.23 9.93
CA GLU A 41 -1.49 -19.53 9.16
C GLU A 41 -0.90 -18.29 8.50
N TYR A 42 -1.05 -18.22 7.19
CA TYR A 42 -0.59 -17.08 6.39
C TYR A 42 -1.78 -16.29 5.90
N LEU A 43 -1.61 -15.00 5.85
CA LEU A 43 -2.68 -14.07 5.50
C LEU A 43 -2.28 -13.20 4.31
N LEU A 44 -3.24 -12.98 3.42
CA LEU A 44 -3.10 -11.99 2.37
C LEU A 44 -3.93 -10.79 2.80
N LEU A 45 -3.27 -9.66 2.97
CA LEU A 45 -3.88 -8.47 3.57
C LEU A 45 -3.94 -7.32 2.58
N LEU A 46 -5.06 -6.62 2.61
CA LEU A 46 -5.28 -5.43 1.78
C LEU A 46 -5.51 -4.22 2.69
N PRO A 47 -4.70 -3.15 2.57
CA PRO A 47 -4.91 -1.98 3.41
C PRO A 47 -6.31 -1.39 3.26
N VAL A 48 -6.88 -0.97 4.38
CA VAL A 48 -8.21 -0.35 4.40
C VAL A 48 -8.16 1.02 3.71
N ASP A 49 -7.14 1.82 4.01
CA ASP A 49 -6.93 3.10 3.36
C ASP A 49 -6.03 2.92 2.14
N SER A 50 -6.10 3.84 1.20
CA SER A 50 -5.35 3.73 -0.05
C SER A 50 -3.88 4.09 0.15
N PRO A 51 -2.94 3.23 -0.25
CA PRO A 51 -1.52 3.56 -0.16
C PRO A 51 -1.15 4.67 -1.13
N VAL A 52 -0.17 5.49 -0.73
CA VAL A 52 0.38 6.52 -1.60
C VAL A 52 1.89 6.50 -1.53
N GLU A 53 2.52 6.97 -2.59
CA GLU A 53 3.97 7.07 -2.66
C GLU A 53 4.34 8.48 -3.07
N ILE A 54 5.45 8.98 -2.53
CA ILE A 54 5.95 10.31 -2.84
C ILE A 54 7.24 10.17 -3.62
N PHE A 55 7.32 10.85 -4.76
CA PHE A 55 8.50 10.84 -5.61
C PHE A 55 9.10 12.24 -5.65
N ALA A 56 10.42 12.31 -5.62
CA ALA A 56 11.15 13.56 -5.82
C ALA A 56 11.66 13.58 -7.25
N TRP A 57 11.45 14.70 -7.94
CA TRP A 57 11.91 14.84 -9.31
C TRP A 57 13.21 15.62 -9.34
N ASN A 58 14.20 15.10 -10.06
CA ASN A 58 15.47 15.77 -10.25
C ASN A 58 15.40 16.68 -11.45
N GLU A 59 15.71 17.96 -11.26
CA GLU A 59 15.71 18.90 -12.36
C GLU A 59 16.84 18.64 -13.35
N ASP A 60 17.93 18.05 -12.88
CA ASP A 60 19.08 17.76 -13.72
C ASP A 60 18.87 16.54 -14.61
N GLU A 61 17.97 15.65 -14.19
CA GLU A 61 17.67 14.45 -14.96
C GLU A 61 16.17 14.38 -15.16
N GLU A 62 15.71 14.88 -16.27
CA GLU A 62 14.28 15.08 -16.53
C GLU A 62 13.39 13.84 -16.44
N GLU A 63 13.97 12.67 -16.41
CA GLU A 63 13.19 11.45 -16.38
C GLU A 63 13.36 10.63 -15.11
N ASP A 64 14.19 11.09 -14.18
CA ASP A 64 14.44 10.32 -12.98
C ASP A 64 13.65 10.85 -11.79
N ALA A 65 12.72 10.05 -11.37
CA ALA A 65 12.00 10.28 -10.12
C ALA A 65 12.54 9.31 -9.07
N ALA A 66 12.83 9.83 -7.90
CA ALA A 66 13.30 8.99 -6.80
C ALA A 66 12.19 8.80 -5.79
N LEU A 67 11.90 7.56 -5.47
CA LEU A 67 10.91 7.24 -4.45
C LEU A 67 11.46 7.62 -3.08
N ILE A 68 10.67 8.34 -2.30
CA ILE A 68 11.08 8.77 -0.97
C ILE A 68 10.67 7.69 0.03
N GLU A 69 11.67 7.03 0.58
CA GLU A 69 11.44 5.95 1.55
C GLU A 69 12.01 6.26 2.92
N ASP A 70 12.93 7.24 2.99
CA ASP A 70 13.58 7.56 4.24
C ASP A 70 12.65 8.31 5.18
N ASP A 71 12.47 7.80 6.38
CA ASP A 71 11.59 8.40 7.39
C ASP A 71 11.95 9.85 7.70
N ALA A 72 13.23 10.17 7.71
CA ALA A 72 13.64 11.55 8.00
C ALA A 72 13.24 12.51 6.90
N GLU A 73 13.31 12.07 5.65
CA GLU A 73 12.85 12.89 4.54
C GLU A 73 11.33 13.03 4.55
N ILE A 74 10.64 11.95 4.84
CA ILE A 74 9.19 11.98 4.93
C ILE A 74 8.75 12.95 6.04
N ASP A 75 9.43 12.93 7.18
CA ASP A 75 9.11 13.84 8.27
C ASP A 75 9.21 15.31 7.84
N LYS A 76 10.19 15.63 6.99
CA LYS A 76 10.37 17.00 6.51
C LYS A 76 9.25 17.47 5.59
N ILE A 77 8.74 16.55 4.77
CA ILE A 77 7.78 16.91 3.73
C ILE A 77 6.34 16.54 4.09
N PHE A 78 6.13 15.84 5.21
CA PHE A 78 4.82 15.32 5.56
C PHE A 78 3.77 16.44 5.70
N GLY A 79 4.13 17.54 6.33
CA GLY A 79 3.20 18.67 6.51
C GLY A 79 2.76 19.27 5.18
N ASP A 80 3.69 19.38 4.23
CA ASP A 80 3.34 19.90 2.92
C ASP A 80 2.49 18.91 2.14
N ALA A 81 2.79 17.62 2.27
CA ALA A 81 1.96 16.58 1.65
C ALA A 81 0.55 16.59 2.21
N GLN A 82 0.41 16.75 3.53
CA GLN A 82 -0.91 16.86 4.16
C GLN A 82 -1.69 18.04 3.61
N ALA A 83 -1.02 19.16 3.43
CA ALA A 83 -1.68 20.38 2.97
C ALA A 83 -2.24 20.21 1.55
N VAL A 84 -1.44 19.67 0.63
CA VAL A 84 -1.91 19.54 -0.74
C VAL A 84 -2.97 18.45 -0.88
N LEU A 85 -2.85 17.37 -0.11
CA LEU A 85 -3.85 16.31 -0.18
C LEU A 85 -5.17 16.73 0.46
N SER A 86 -5.12 17.60 1.47
CA SER A 86 -6.34 18.09 2.07
C SER A 86 -7.18 18.90 1.09
N GLU A 87 -6.56 19.49 0.08
CA GLU A 87 -7.29 20.19 -0.97
C GLU A 87 -8.16 19.23 -1.79
N LEU A 88 -7.78 17.95 -1.81
CA LEU A 88 -8.54 16.90 -2.47
C LEU A 88 -9.48 16.17 -1.51
N ASN A 89 -9.58 16.67 -0.29
CA ASN A 89 -10.35 16.03 0.79
C ASN A 89 -9.77 14.68 1.20
N LEU A 90 -8.46 14.53 1.06
CA LEU A 90 -7.75 13.33 1.46
C LEU A 90 -6.92 13.64 2.71
N THR A 91 -6.86 12.68 3.62
CA THR A 91 -6.07 12.78 4.83
C THR A 91 -4.95 11.77 4.78
N VAL A 92 -3.71 12.25 4.66
CA VAL A 92 -2.56 11.36 4.62
C VAL A 92 -2.18 10.95 6.04
N LYS A 93 -1.79 9.68 6.18
CA LYS A 93 -1.42 9.11 7.48
C LYS A 93 -0.10 8.38 7.35
N ARG A 94 0.71 8.46 8.40
CA ARG A 94 1.91 7.63 8.49
C ARG A 94 1.51 6.32 9.15
N THR A 95 1.37 5.29 8.33
CA THR A 95 0.97 3.98 8.82
C THR A 95 2.17 3.03 8.76
N ALA A 96 2.00 1.84 9.28
CA ALA A 96 3.06 0.85 9.22
C ALA A 96 3.34 0.49 7.76
N TYR A 97 4.60 0.46 7.39
CA TYR A 97 5.08 0.01 6.08
C TYR A 97 4.70 0.85 4.87
N ALA A 98 3.82 1.82 5.02
CA ALA A 98 3.40 2.65 3.89
C ALA A 98 2.80 3.97 4.38
N LEU A 99 2.69 4.91 3.45
CA LEU A 99 1.85 6.08 3.68
C LEU A 99 0.50 5.75 3.09
N THR A 100 -0.57 6.16 3.75
CA THR A 100 -1.92 5.92 3.25
C THR A 100 -2.73 7.20 3.31
N VAL A 101 -3.79 7.26 2.51
CA VAL A 101 -4.73 8.38 2.56
C VAL A 101 -6.13 7.85 2.81
N ALA A 102 -6.84 8.52 3.71
CA ALA A 102 -8.24 8.26 3.94
C ALA A 102 -9.06 9.25 3.13
N GLY A 103 -10.17 8.79 2.57
CA GLY A 103 -11.03 9.63 1.78
C GLY A 103 -11.27 9.02 0.41
N GLU A 104 -12.07 9.68 -0.39
CA GLU A 104 -12.39 9.20 -1.71
C GLU A 104 -11.39 9.72 -2.73
N LEU A 105 -10.71 8.81 -3.42
CA LEU A 105 -9.72 9.17 -4.42
C LEU A 105 -10.38 9.81 -5.64
N PRO A 106 -9.70 10.73 -6.33
CA PRO A 106 -10.21 11.30 -7.58
C PRO A 106 -10.38 10.21 -8.64
N GLU A 107 -11.23 10.47 -9.61
CA GLU A 107 -11.43 9.53 -10.70
C GLU A 107 -10.14 9.36 -11.49
N VAL A 108 -9.89 8.14 -11.93
CA VAL A 108 -8.71 7.84 -12.72
C VAL A 108 -8.83 8.47 -14.10
N ASN A 109 -7.82 9.25 -14.46
CA ASN A 109 -7.79 9.94 -15.75
C ASN A 109 -6.51 9.53 -16.47
N GLU A 110 -6.61 9.20 -17.75
CA GLU A 110 -5.46 8.76 -18.50
C GLU A 110 -4.30 9.76 -18.51
N ASP A 111 -4.61 11.03 -18.42
CA ASP A 111 -3.58 12.07 -18.40
C ASP A 111 -2.81 12.11 -17.06
N ASP A 112 -3.39 11.53 -16.03
CA ASP A 112 -2.79 11.51 -14.71
C ASP A 112 -2.08 10.21 -14.39
N LEU A 113 -1.96 9.31 -15.35
CA LEU A 113 -1.30 8.03 -15.13
C LEU A 113 0.20 8.12 -15.39
N MET A 114 0.97 7.51 -14.52
CA MET A 114 2.39 7.36 -14.70
C MET A 114 2.73 5.88 -14.69
N THR A 115 3.53 5.45 -15.64
CA THR A 115 3.98 4.06 -15.70
C THR A 115 5.45 4.01 -15.36
N LEU A 116 5.79 3.19 -14.37
CA LEU A 116 7.18 2.99 -13.99
C LEU A 116 7.63 1.58 -14.36
N GLU A 117 8.85 1.49 -14.87
CA GLU A 117 9.46 0.21 -15.12
C GLU A 117 10.31 -0.13 -13.92
N ILE A 118 10.04 -1.27 -13.32
CA ILE A 118 10.77 -1.73 -12.16
C ILE A 118 11.53 -2.98 -12.52
N ASP A 119 12.86 -2.93 -12.36
CA ASP A 119 13.69 -4.10 -12.59
C ASP A 119 13.65 -4.99 -11.35
N GLU A 120 13.21 -6.20 -11.54
CA GLU A 120 13.22 -7.16 -10.43
C GLU A 120 14.55 -7.90 -10.39
N GLU A 121 14.90 -8.39 -9.22
CA GLU A 121 16.17 -9.08 -9.02
C GLU A 121 16.36 -10.32 -9.89
N ASP A 122 15.27 -10.90 -10.33
CA ASP A 122 15.34 -12.09 -11.18
C ASP A 122 15.52 -11.75 -12.68
N GLY A 123 15.70 -10.46 -12.98
CA GLY A 123 15.93 -10.04 -14.35
C GLY A 123 14.67 -9.76 -15.14
N GLU A 124 13.53 -9.89 -14.54
CA GLU A 124 12.27 -9.57 -15.19
C GLU A 124 11.94 -8.09 -15.03
N GLU A 125 11.41 -7.51 -16.09
CA GLU A 125 10.96 -6.13 -16.02
C GLU A 125 9.47 -6.14 -15.71
N LYS A 126 9.09 -5.41 -14.68
CA LYS A 126 7.69 -5.26 -14.31
C LYS A 126 7.31 -3.81 -14.45
N THR A 127 6.13 -3.54 -14.99
CA THR A 127 5.63 -2.18 -15.05
C THR A 127 4.51 -2.00 -14.04
N GLU A 128 4.51 -0.86 -13.36
CA GLU A 128 3.44 -0.50 -12.44
C GLU A 128 2.86 0.83 -12.86
N GLU A 129 1.56 0.93 -12.80
CA GLU A 129 0.88 2.17 -13.11
C GLU A 129 0.45 2.88 -11.84
N PHE A 130 0.64 4.20 -11.82
CA PHE A 130 0.30 5.03 -10.69
C PHE A 130 -0.61 6.18 -11.15
N GLN A 131 -1.51 6.57 -10.29
CA GLN A 131 -2.36 7.73 -10.52
C GLN A 131 -1.80 8.93 -9.79
N TYR A 132 -1.63 10.04 -10.51
CA TYR A 132 -1.17 11.30 -9.92
C TYR A 132 -2.25 11.87 -9.00
N LEU A 133 -1.82 12.35 -7.84
CA LEU A 133 -2.72 12.99 -6.89
C LEU A 133 -2.41 14.46 -6.69
N ALA A 134 -1.16 14.80 -6.41
CA ALA A 134 -0.82 16.18 -6.07
C ALA A 134 0.67 16.45 -6.23
N THR A 135 1.03 17.72 -6.36
CA THR A 135 2.42 18.17 -6.43
C THR A 135 2.65 19.24 -5.35
N PHE A 136 3.80 19.18 -4.74
CA PHE A 136 4.19 20.24 -3.81
C PHE A 136 5.69 20.48 -3.92
N TYR A 137 6.15 21.61 -3.38
CA TYR A 137 7.56 21.98 -3.42
C TYR A 137 8.05 22.27 -2.02
N GLN A 138 9.27 21.82 -1.73
CA GLN A 138 9.93 22.17 -0.49
C GLN A 138 11.40 22.43 -0.80
N GLU A 139 11.89 23.60 -0.38
CA GLU A 139 13.29 23.99 -0.61
C GLU A 139 13.73 23.82 -2.07
N GLU A 140 12.89 24.25 -3.00
CA GLU A 140 13.14 24.18 -4.43
C GLU A 140 13.12 22.77 -5.02
N GLN A 141 12.83 21.76 -4.20
CA GLN A 141 12.67 20.39 -4.68
C GLN A 141 11.21 20.13 -4.99
N GLU A 142 10.95 19.58 -6.17
CA GLU A 142 9.59 19.19 -6.57
C GLU A 142 9.28 17.77 -6.11
N TYR A 143 8.11 17.61 -5.50
CA TYR A 143 7.62 16.31 -5.07
C TYR A 143 6.26 16.06 -5.66
N GLU A 144 5.99 14.82 -6.05
CA GLU A 144 4.68 14.41 -6.54
C GLU A 144 4.18 13.22 -5.76
N ILE A 145 2.88 13.18 -5.52
CA ILE A 145 2.24 12.11 -4.77
C ILE A 145 1.37 11.30 -5.72
N TYR A 146 1.56 9.98 -5.68
CA TYR A 146 0.85 9.04 -6.54
C TYR A 146 0.26 7.91 -5.71
N THR A 147 -0.82 7.31 -6.22
CA THR A 147 -1.37 6.08 -5.64
C THR A 147 -1.28 4.98 -6.69
N PRO A 148 -0.86 3.75 -6.32
CA PRO A 148 -0.81 2.68 -7.31
C PRO A 148 -2.22 2.28 -7.76
N LEU A 149 -2.37 1.95 -9.03
CA LEU A 149 -3.66 1.49 -9.55
C LEU A 149 -3.95 0.06 -9.11
N GLU A 150 -2.92 -0.76 -9.00
CA GLU A 150 -3.09 -2.11 -8.52
C GLU A 150 -3.10 -2.13 -6.99
N PRO A 151 -3.91 -2.97 -6.38
CA PRO A 151 -3.95 -3.01 -4.93
C PRO A 151 -2.61 -3.45 -4.36
N LEU A 152 -2.19 -2.77 -3.30
CA LEU A 152 -0.99 -3.16 -2.56
C LEU A 152 -1.38 -4.25 -1.57
N LEU A 153 -0.81 -5.43 -1.75
CA LEU A 153 -1.13 -6.56 -0.89
C LEU A 153 0.06 -6.89 0.00
N PHE A 154 -0.22 -7.20 1.25
CA PHE A 154 0.80 -7.63 2.19
C PHE A 154 0.61 -9.09 2.54
N PHE A 155 1.71 -9.81 2.63
CA PHE A 155 1.67 -11.20 3.07
C PHE A 155 2.16 -11.25 4.50
N ALA A 156 1.36 -11.84 5.38
CA ALA A 156 1.65 -11.89 6.78
C ALA A 156 1.43 -13.29 7.34
N ARG A 157 2.01 -13.53 8.50
CA ARG A 157 1.79 -14.77 9.22
C ARG A 157 1.30 -14.41 10.61
N GLN A 158 0.35 -15.17 11.13
CA GLN A 158 -0.07 -14.99 12.50
C GLN A 158 0.98 -15.55 13.44
N ASN A 159 1.38 -14.74 14.41
CA ASN A 159 2.35 -15.21 15.41
C ASN A 159 1.63 -15.96 16.53
N ASP A 160 2.38 -16.44 17.52
CA ASP A 160 1.82 -17.21 18.62
C ASP A 160 0.80 -16.45 19.44
N ALA A 161 0.85 -15.13 19.40
CA ALA A 161 -0.12 -14.28 20.09
C ALA A 161 -1.36 -14.00 19.25
N GLY A 162 -1.44 -14.56 18.03
CA GLY A 162 -2.56 -14.34 17.15
C GLY A 162 -2.52 -13.02 16.39
N LYS A 163 -1.37 -12.36 16.39
CA LYS A 163 -1.22 -11.09 15.68
C LYS A 163 -0.51 -11.28 14.35
N PRO A 164 -0.90 -10.53 13.31
CA PRO A 164 -0.23 -10.67 12.03
C PRO A 164 1.15 -10.01 12.06
N GLN A 165 2.09 -10.65 11.40
CA GLN A 165 3.44 -10.16 11.26
C GLN A 165 3.83 -10.31 9.79
N LEU A 166 4.43 -9.30 9.19
CA LEU A 166 4.87 -9.41 7.80
C LEU A 166 5.88 -10.53 7.66
N LEU A 167 5.81 -11.22 6.52
CA LEU A 167 6.75 -12.29 6.23
C LEU A 167 8.14 -11.72 5.98
N THR A 168 9.15 -12.44 6.45
CA THR A 168 10.51 -12.13 6.04
C THR A 168 10.68 -12.60 4.59
N PRO A 169 11.68 -12.12 3.86
CA PRO A 169 11.91 -12.60 2.50
C PRO A 169 12.07 -14.11 2.42
N GLU A 170 12.73 -14.72 3.39
CA GLU A 170 12.89 -16.17 3.43
C GLU A 170 11.57 -16.89 3.60
N GLU A 171 10.72 -16.39 4.49
CA GLU A 171 9.41 -16.98 4.71
C GLU A 171 8.54 -16.84 3.46
N TYR A 172 8.60 -15.68 2.81
CA TYR A 172 7.83 -15.44 1.61
C TYR A 172 8.22 -16.42 0.50
N GLU A 173 9.51 -16.65 0.30
CA GLU A 173 9.97 -17.59 -0.71
C GLU A 173 9.45 -19.01 -0.49
N LYS A 174 9.32 -19.42 0.76
CA LYS A 174 8.82 -20.77 1.07
C LYS A 174 7.37 -20.93 0.73
N VAL A 175 6.56 -19.90 0.94
CA VAL A 175 5.12 -20.02 0.76
C VAL A 175 4.64 -19.36 -0.53
N GLN A 176 5.54 -18.73 -1.27
CA GLN A 176 5.19 -18.05 -2.50
C GLN A 176 4.36 -18.89 -3.47
N PRO A 177 4.73 -20.14 -3.76
CA PRO A 177 3.90 -20.95 -4.69
C PRO A 177 2.49 -21.13 -4.21
N GLN A 178 2.28 -21.33 -2.92
CA GLN A 178 0.94 -21.49 -2.37
C GLN A 178 0.16 -20.19 -2.41
N LEU A 179 0.82 -19.07 -2.12
CA LEU A 179 0.16 -17.76 -2.15
C LEU A 179 -0.22 -17.37 -3.56
N GLU A 180 0.65 -17.66 -4.53
CA GLU A 180 0.34 -17.39 -5.93
C GLU A 180 -0.83 -18.24 -6.42
N ALA A 181 -0.91 -19.48 -5.97
CA ALA A 181 -2.01 -20.34 -6.33
C ALA A 181 -3.34 -19.78 -5.83
N LEU A 182 -3.35 -19.20 -4.63
CA LEU A 182 -4.55 -18.57 -4.10
C LEU A 182 -4.96 -17.36 -4.94
N LEU A 183 -3.99 -16.56 -5.37
CA LEU A 183 -4.29 -15.41 -6.19
C LEU A 183 -4.87 -15.81 -7.53
N PHE A 184 -4.34 -16.87 -8.14
CA PHE A 184 -4.85 -17.35 -9.41
C PHE A 184 -6.24 -17.96 -9.28
N ASP A 185 -6.51 -18.68 -8.20
CA ASP A 185 -7.83 -19.24 -7.97
C ASP A 185 -8.88 -18.15 -7.85
N ASP A 186 -8.49 -17.03 -7.25
CA ASP A 186 -9.40 -15.92 -7.06
C ASP A 186 -9.72 -15.20 -8.37
N LEU A 187 -8.84 -15.31 -9.35
CA LEU A 187 -9.05 -14.71 -10.65
C LEU A 187 -9.98 -15.52 -11.55
N GLU A 188 -10.20 -16.75 -11.24
CA GLU A 188 -11.13 -17.59 -11.96
C GLU A 188 -12.55 -17.41 -11.41
#